data_d28f3ae45dca32e1de451c7bfd7feeb6
#
_entry.id   d28f3ae45dca32e1de451c7bfd7feeb6
#
_cell.length_a   1.000
_cell.length_b   1.000
_cell.length_c   1.000
_cell.angle_alpha   90.00
_cell.angle_beta   90.00
_cell.angle_gamma   90.00
#
_symmetry.space_group_name_H-M   'P 1'
#
loop_
_entity.id
_entity.type
_entity.pdbx_description
1 polymer ?
#
loop_
_entity_poly.entity_id
_entity_poly.type
_entity_poly.pdbx_seq_one_letter_code
_entity_poly.pdbx_strand_id
1 'polypeptide(L)'
;VQEMNEHFSVSFAENPSKYFRRLVFLLILSLLLTVAMFLLPEKIREEQVNSLVYSSIPTSKLKPFDYSKADQKIKQSRAISVMFSKPNGKTYQDMLDVFNDPELMEELNRPIFYYPIVYDVHELEQKYNIRTDEVTFIFFDGGKEANRITAGKGGITDFDKELIPELNRLPLANIKQLEEELDRTGVTSQNSEIAN
;
A
#
# COMPACT_ATOMS: atom_id res chain seq x y z
N VAL A 1 35.04 -17.32 42.41
CA VAL A 1 34.58 -18.14 41.27
C VAL A 1 34.50 -19.62 41.66
N GLN A 2 35.48 -20.16 42.38
CA GLN A 2 35.47 -21.56 42.83
C GLN A 2 34.36 -21.85 43.87
N GLU A 3 34.20 -21.02 44.91
CA GLU A 3 33.13 -21.17 45.91
C GLU A 3 31.71 -21.11 45.31
N MET A 4 31.51 -20.26 44.29
CA MET A 4 30.24 -20.13 43.61
C MET A 4 29.90 -21.39 42.80
N ASN A 5 30.90 -22.04 42.22
CA ASN A 5 30.73 -23.28 41.46
C ASN A 5 30.42 -24.49 42.35
N GLU A 6 31.07 -24.56 43.53
CA GLU A 6 30.80 -25.64 44.51
C GLU A 6 29.40 -25.47 45.12
N HIS A 7 28.99 -24.26 45.45
CA HIS A 7 27.64 -24.00 45.98
C HIS A 7 26.55 -24.33 44.98
N PHE A 8 26.81 -24.09 43.67
CA PHE A 8 25.88 -24.44 42.59
C PHE A 8 25.76 -25.95 42.38
N SER A 9 26.90 -26.67 42.42
CA SER A 9 26.92 -28.12 42.20
C SER A 9 26.21 -28.89 43.34
N VAL A 10 26.39 -28.45 44.58
CA VAL A 10 25.72 -29.05 45.78
C VAL A 10 24.22 -28.78 45.71
N SER A 11 23.78 -27.53 45.42
CA SER A 11 22.35 -27.17 45.32
C SER A 11 21.67 -27.89 44.17
N PHE A 12 22.36 -28.15 43.07
CA PHE A 12 21.85 -28.91 41.92
C PHE A 12 21.64 -30.36 42.29
N ALA A 13 22.59 -30.98 43.00
CA ALA A 13 22.46 -32.37 43.45
C ALA A 13 21.33 -32.60 44.45
N GLU A 14 21.05 -31.64 45.31
CA GLU A 14 19.99 -31.72 46.33
C GLU A 14 18.59 -31.59 45.73
N ASN A 15 18.39 -30.75 44.70
CA ASN A 15 17.09 -30.45 44.12
C ASN A 15 17.09 -30.33 42.57
N PRO A 16 17.38 -31.37 41.81
CA PRO A 16 17.49 -31.33 40.35
C PRO A 16 16.18 -30.93 39.68
N SER A 17 15.03 -31.28 40.21
CA SER A 17 13.73 -30.93 39.67
C SER A 17 13.43 -29.43 39.72
N LYS A 18 13.95 -28.70 40.69
CA LYS A 18 13.80 -27.24 40.84
C LYS A 18 14.59 -26.51 39.76
N TYR A 19 15.81 -26.97 39.47
CA TYR A 19 16.64 -26.39 38.41
C TYR A 19 16.11 -26.73 37.02
N PHE A 20 15.63 -27.97 36.84
CA PHE A 20 14.98 -28.36 35.59
C PHE A 20 13.72 -27.53 35.30
N ARG A 21 12.85 -27.27 36.27
CA ARG A 21 11.70 -26.38 36.14
C ARG A 21 12.14 -24.95 35.74
N ARG A 22 13.18 -24.41 36.34
CA ARG A 22 13.70 -23.09 36.01
C ARG A 22 14.24 -23.04 34.58
N LEU A 23 14.96 -24.09 34.14
CA LEU A 23 15.49 -24.20 32.81
C LEU A 23 14.36 -24.27 31.75
N VAL A 24 13.34 -25.09 32.02
CA VAL A 24 12.15 -25.19 31.16
C VAL A 24 11.41 -23.86 31.09
N PHE A 25 11.24 -23.17 32.24
CA PHE A 25 10.64 -21.84 32.26
C PHE A 25 11.41 -20.82 31.43
N LEU A 26 12.73 -20.78 31.56
CA LEU A 26 13.60 -19.89 30.78
C LEU A 26 13.53 -20.21 29.28
N LEU A 27 13.46 -21.50 28.91
CA LEU A 27 13.29 -21.92 27.52
C LEU A 27 11.95 -21.44 26.94
N ILE A 28 10.86 -21.61 27.68
CA ILE A 28 9.53 -21.15 27.26
C ILE A 28 9.52 -19.62 27.14
N LEU A 29 10.10 -18.91 28.11
CA LEU A 29 10.19 -17.45 28.09
C LEU A 29 11.01 -16.96 26.90
N SER A 30 12.15 -17.60 26.62
CA SER A 30 12.97 -17.29 25.44
C SER A 30 12.21 -17.51 24.14
N LEU A 31 11.46 -18.63 24.03
CA LEU A 31 10.64 -18.92 22.87
C LEU A 31 9.53 -17.87 22.67
N LEU A 32 8.85 -17.49 23.76
CA LEU A 32 7.81 -16.44 23.72
C LEU A 32 8.38 -15.08 23.29
N LEU A 33 9.55 -14.70 23.81
CA LEU A 33 10.22 -13.46 23.42
C LEU A 33 10.64 -13.49 21.94
N THR A 34 11.13 -14.63 21.46
CA THR A 34 11.47 -14.80 20.04
C THR A 34 10.25 -14.63 19.15
N VAL A 35 9.14 -15.29 19.48
CA VAL A 35 7.88 -15.15 18.73
C VAL A 35 7.36 -13.71 18.78
N ALA A 36 7.41 -13.07 19.95
CA ALA A 36 7.01 -11.68 20.10
C ALA A 36 7.86 -10.74 19.23
N MET A 37 9.17 -10.98 19.15
CA MET A 37 10.09 -10.17 18.33
C MET A 37 9.77 -10.21 16.84
N PHE A 38 9.15 -11.29 16.35
CA PHE A 38 8.73 -11.41 14.96
C PHE A 38 7.32 -10.82 14.70
N LEU A 39 6.39 -10.98 15.64
CA LEU A 39 4.99 -10.58 15.45
C LEU A 39 4.70 -9.11 15.82
N LEU A 40 5.36 -8.58 16.85
CA LEU A 40 5.10 -7.22 17.36
C LEU A 40 5.42 -6.11 16.35
N PRO A 41 6.56 -6.14 15.61
CA PRO A 41 6.89 -5.07 14.67
C PRO A 41 5.85 -4.89 13.58
N GLU A 42 5.28 -5.98 13.04
CA GLU A 42 4.27 -5.93 12.00
C GLU A 42 2.97 -5.26 12.52
N LYS A 43 2.50 -5.67 13.70
CA LYS A 43 1.31 -5.05 14.33
C LYS A 43 1.53 -3.58 14.68
N ILE A 44 2.71 -3.21 15.18
CA ILE A 44 3.03 -1.82 15.50
C ILE A 44 3.01 -0.96 14.24
N ARG A 45 3.59 -1.45 13.14
CA ARG A 45 3.57 -0.75 11.85
C ARG A 45 2.15 -0.55 11.33
N GLU A 46 1.33 -1.58 11.40
CA GLU A 46 -0.08 -1.54 10.98
C GLU A 46 -0.88 -0.52 11.80
N GLU A 47 -0.76 -0.53 13.13
CA GLU A 47 -1.42 0.44 14.01
C GLU A 47 -0.96 1.87 13.77
N GLN A 48 0.33 2.09 13.51
CA GLN A 48 0.87 3.41 13.16
C GLN A 48 0.31 3.93 11.84
N VAL A 49 0.24 3.09 10.81
CA VAL A 49 -0.37 3.46 9.53
C VAL A 49 -1.85 3.76 9.72
N ASN A 50 -2.58 2.92 10.45
CA ASN A 50 -4.01 3.10 10.71
C ASN A 50 -4.28 4.41 11.46
N SER A 51 -3.52 4.71 12.50
CA SER A 51 -3.77 5.90 13.34
C SER A 51 -3.28 7.20 12.72
N LEU A 52 -2.14 7.21 12.04
CA LEU A 52 -1.51 8.43 11.54
C LEU A 52 -1.86 8.76 10.10
N VAL A 53 -2.09 7.75 9.27
CA VAL A 53 -2.33 7.94 7.83
C VAL A 53 -3.81 7.85 7.52
N TYR A 54 -4.46 6.76 7.92
CA TYR A 54 -5.84 6.50 7.51
C TYR A 54 -6.88 7.32 8.28
N SER A 55 -6.55 7.82 9.48
CA SER A 55 -7.44 8.75 10.20
C SER A 55 -7.63 10.09 9.49
N SER A 56 -6.72 10.45 8.60
CA SER A 56 -6.78 11.69 7.81
C SER A 56 -7.47 11.55 6.45
N ILE A 57 -7.91 10.34 6.08
CA ILE A 57 -8.60 10.12 4.80
C ILE A 57 -10.02 10.68 4.85
N PRO A 58 -10.36 11.62 3.97
CA PRO A 58 -11.59 12.40 4.07
C PRO A 58 -12.84 11.71 3.50
N THR A 59 -12.69 10.68 2.70
CA THR A 59 -13.78 10.12 1.91
C THR A 59 -13.85 8.60 1.93
N SER A 60 -15.08 8.08 1.79
CA SER A 60 -15.31 6.63 1.60
C SER A 60 -14.85 6.09 0.23
N LYS A 61 -14.55 6.97 -0.72
CA LYS A 61 -14.04 6.61 -2.05
C LYS A 61 -12.56 6.27 -2.03
N LEU A 62 -11.80 6.86 -1.12
CA LEU A 62 -10.40 6.50 -0.87
C LEU A 62 -10.34 5.53 0.32
N LYS A 63 -10.17 4.24 0.04
CA LYS A 63 -10.22 3.19 1.04
C LYS A 63 -8.82 2.84 1.53
N PRO A 64 -8.60 2.83 2.85
CA PRO A 64 -7.33 2.34 3.37
C PRO A 64 -7.12 0.87 3.03
N PHE A 65 -5.87 0.49 2.72
CA PHE A 65 -5.46 -0.90 2.72
C PHE A 65 -5.21 -1.38 4.16
N ASP A 66 -5.50 -2.65 4.41
CA ASP A 66 -4.83 -3.38 5.48
C ASP A 66 -3.37 -3.53 5.04
N TYR A 67 -2.47 -2.78 5.68
CA TYR A 67 -1.07 -2.63 5.24
C TYR A 67 -0.36 -3.98 5.09
N SER A 68 -0.58 -4.88 6.06
CA SER A 68 0.02 -6.22 6.07
C SER A 68 -0.48 -7.14 4.96
N LYS A 69 -1.68 -6.88 4.41
CA LYS A 69 -2.35 -7.70 3.40
C LYS A 69 -2.47 -7.01 2.03
N ALA A 70 -1.94 -5.79 1.90
CA ALA A 70 -2.11 -5.00 0.69
C ALA A 70 -1.63 -5.73 -0.58
N ASP A 71 -0.43 -6.30 -0.54
CA ASP A 71 0.14 -7.07 -1.64
C ASP A 71 -0.68 -8.31 -2.00
N GLN A 72 -1.15 -9.02 -0.99
CA GLN A 72 -1.99 -10.20 -1.19
C GLN A 72 -3.32 -9.80 -1.83
N LYS A 73 -3.92 -8.70 -1.36
CA LYS A 73 -5.17 -8.20 -1.91
C LYS A 73 -5.02 -7.75 -3.36
N ILE A 74 -3.92 -7.07 -3.72
CA ILE A 74 -3.62 -6.72 -5.11
C ILE A 74 -3.57 -7.99 -5.99
N LYS A 75 -2.78 -8.98 -5.56
CA LYS A 75 -2.61 -10.25 -6.30
C LYS A 75 -3.89 -11.06 -6.46
N GLN A 76 -4.76 -11.04 -5.47
CA GLN A 76 -6.00 -11.83 -5.45
C GLN A 76 -7.20 -11.08 -6.06
N SER A 77 -7.10 -9.77 -6.24
CA SER A 77 -8.18 -8.98 -6.81
C SER A 77 -8.25 -9.16 -8.32
N ARG A 78 -9.48 -9.40 -8.82
CA ARG A 78 -9.73 -9.44 -10.26
C ARG A 78 -9.51 -8.07 -10.91
N ALA A 79 -9.94 -7.00 -10.24
CA ALA A 79 -9.78 -5.63 -10.70
C ALA A 79 -9.68 -4.70 -9.49
N ILE A 80 -8.62 -3.89 -9.39
CA ILE A 80 -8.40 -2.98 -8.27
C ILE A 80 -7.56 -1.77 -8.70
N SER A 81 -7.99 -0.58 -8.29
CA SER A 81 -7.22 0.66 -8.45
C SER A 81 -6.55 1.02 -7.14
N VAL A 82 -5.25 1.26 -7.17
CA VAL A 82 -4.42 1.53 -5.99
C VAL A 82 -3.67 2.83 -6.17
N MET A 83 -3.75 3.70 -5.16
CA MET A 83 -2.96 4.91 -5.03
C MET A 83 -1.74 4.61 -4.16
N PHE A 84 -0.56 4.89 -4.67
CA PHE A 84 0.71 4.82 -3.96
C PHE A 84 1.25 6.23 -3.74
N SER A 85 1.50 6.62 -2.49
CA SER A 85 2.15 7.88 -2.16
C SER A 85 2.74 7.87 -0.76
N LYS A 86 3.71 8.75 -0.51
CA LYS A 86 4.02 9.13 0.87
C LYS A 86 2.83 9.90 1.46
N PRO A 87 2.53 9.73 2.77
CA PRO A 87 1.43 10.44 3.43
C PRO A 87 1.81 11.87 3.80
N ASN A 88 2.59 12.53 2.95
CA ASN A 88 3.06 13.91 3.14
C ASN A 88 3.47 14.55 1.81
N GLY A 89 3.71 15.86 1.85
CA GLY A 89 4.14 16.62 0.69
C GLY A 89 2.98 17.34 -0.02
N LYS A 90 3.35 18.35 -0.85
CA LYS A 90 2.36 19.22 -1.50
C LYS A 90 1.42 18.44 -2.42
N THR A 91 1.95 17.63 -3.31
CA THR A 91 1.15 16.82 -4.25
C THR A 91 0.13 15.93 -3.52
N TYR A 92 0.54 15.32 -2.41
CA TYR A 92 -0.37 14.50 -1.58
C TYR A 92 -1.49 15.34 -0.95
N GLN A 93 -1.18 16.54 -0.45
CA GLN A 93 -2.18 17.44 0.13
C GLN A 93 -3.15 17.95 -0.94
N ASP A 94 -2.64 18.42 -2.06
CA ASP A 94 -3.47 18.85 -3.20
C ASP A 94 -4.42 17.72 -3.66
N MET A 95 -3.96 16.48 -3.64
CA MET A 95 -4.77 15.29 -3.93
C MET A 95 -5.85 15.03 -2.88
N LEU A 96 -5.52 15.19 -1.58
CA LEU A 96 -6.51 15.04 -0.51
C LEU A 96 -7.60 16.13 -0.60
N ASP A 97 -7.26 17.33 -1.04
CA ASP A 97 -8.23 18.41 -1.25
C ASP A 97 -9.26 18.00 -2.31
N VAL A 98 -8.83 17.41 -3.42
CA VAL A 98 -9.75 16.84 -4.43
C VAL A 98 -10.62 15.73 -3.83
N PHE A 99 -10.05 14.83 -3.04
CA PHE A 99 -10.80 13.75 -2.38
C PHE A 99 -11.71 14.26 -1.25
N ASN A 100 -11.52 15.50 -0.79
CA ASN A 100 -12.40 16.18 0.16
C ASN A 100 -13.60 16.86 -0.52
N ASP A 101 -13.54 17.11 -1.81
CA ASP A 101 -14.60 17.76 -2.56
C ASP A 101 -15.78 16.80 -2.81
N PRO A 102 -16.96 17.05 -2.26
CA PRO A 102 -18.12 16.16 -2.43
C PRO A 102 -18.59 16.05 -3.88
N GLU A 103 -18.51 17.14 -4.67
CA GLU A 103 -18.97 17.17 -6.05
C GLU A 103 -18.06 16.28 -6.91
N LEU A 104 -16.73 16.42 -6.76
CA LEU A 104 -15.76 15.57 -7.45
C LEU A 104 -15.87 14.11 -7.02
N MET A 105 -16.22 13.86 -5.75
CA MET A 105 -16.42 12.49 -5.28
C MET A 105 -17.69 11.84 -5.80
N GLU A 106 -18.71 12.58 -6.17
CA GLU A 106 -19.87 12.02 -6.88
C GLU A 106 -19.49 11.57 -8.28
N GLU A 107 -18.63 12.28 -8.98
CA GLU A 107 -18.13 11.93 -10.31
C GLU A 107 -17.22 10.69 -10.31
N LEU A 108 -16.49 10.43 -9.24
CA LEU A 108 -15.62 9.25 -9.12
C LEU A 108 -16.46 7.97 -9.08
N ASN A 109 -16.38 7.16 -10.14
CA ASN A 109 -17.27 6.02 -10.36
C ASN A 109 -16.89 4.76 -9.53
N ARG A 110 -15.73 4.73 -8.88
CA ARG A 110 -15.25 3.57 -8.10
C ARG A 110 -14.36 3.98 -6.93
N PRO A 111 -14.26 3.14 -5.91
CA PRO A 111 -13.31 3.36 -4.82
C PRO A 111 -11.87 3.09 -5.30
N ILE A 112 -10.95 3.86 -4.74
CA ILE A 112 -9.51 3.68 -4.89
C ILE A 112 -8.95 3.21 -3.56
N PHE A 113 -8.02 2.27 -3.59
CA PHE A 113 -7.35 1.80 -2.39
C PHE A 113 -6.05 2.57 -2.19
N TYR A 114 -5.83 3.07 -0.97
CA TYR A 114 -4.63 3.81 -0.63
C TYR A 114 -3.59 2.90 0.01
N TYR A 115 -2.43 2.79 -0.62
CA TYR A 115 -1.25 2.11 -0.11
C TYR A 115 -0.17 3.14 0.22
N PRO A 116 -0.04 3.55 1.51
CA PRO A 116 0.92 4.57 1.90
C PRO A 116 2.35 4.00 1.87
N ILE A 117 3.27 4.77 1.29
CA ILE A 117 4.70 4.44 1.25
C ILE A 117 5.34 4.98 2.53
N VAL A 118 5.31 4.19 3.62
CA VAL A 118 5.86 4.55 4.94
C VAL A 118 7.03 3.69 5.31
N TYR A 119 6.91 2.37 5.11
CA TYR A 119 7.91 1.36 5.40
C TYR A 119 8.34 0.66 4.12
N ASP A 120 9.51 0.02 4.17
CA ASP A 120 10.04 -0.81 3.08
C ASP A 120 10.05 -0.07 1.72
N VAL A 121 10.36 1.24 1.77
CA VAL A 121 10.25 2.19 0.65
C VAL A 121 10.93 1.67 -0.61
N HIS A 122 12.19 1.22 -0.48
CA HIS A 122 12.97 0.75 -1.62
C HIS A 122 12.40 -0.53 -2.26
N GLU A 123 11.86 -1.44 -1.43
CA GLU A 123 11.21 -2.65 -1.90
C GLU A 123 9.93 -2.32 -2.68
N LEU A 124 9.10 -1.39 -2.16
CA LEU A 124 7.89 -0.95 -2.82
C LEU A 124 8.18 -0.22 -4.14
N GLU A 125 9.19 0.65 -4.16
CA GLU A 125 9.65 1.33 -5.38
C GLU A 125 10.06 0.35 -6.47
N GLN A 126 10.86 -0.66 -6.12
CA GLN A 126 11.28 -1.69 -7.07
C GLN A 126 10.12 -2.58 -7.52
N LYS A 127 9.28 -3.02 -6.58
CA LYS A 127 8.21 -3.98 -6.83
C LYS A 127 7.13 -3.43 -7.74
N TYR A 128 6.72 -2.17 -7.53
CA TYR A 128 5.66 -1.52 -8.27
C TYR A 128 6.17 -0.51 -9.30
N ASN A 129 7.49 -0.37 -9.44
CA ASN A 129 8.15 0.61 -10.31
C ASN A 129 7.56 2.02 -10.10
N ILE A 130 7.50 2.45 -8.84
CA ILE A 130 6.96 3.75 -8.40
C ILE A 130 8.06 4.61 -7.83
N ARG A 131 7.80 5.91 -7.72
CA ARG A 131 8.69 6.89 -7.11
C ARG A 131 8.02 7.52 -5.90
N THR A 132 8.79 7.73 -4.84
CA THR A 132 8.28 8.31 -3.60
C THR A 132 8.08 9.82 -3.64
N ASP A 133 8.61 10.50 -4.66
CA ASP A 133 8.42 11.94 -4.91
C ASP A 133 7.17 12.26 -5.75
N GLU A 134 6.42 11.23 -6.16
CA GLU A 134 5.20 11.31 -6.96
C GLU A 134 4.04 10.60 -6.27
N VAL A 135 2.82 10.89 -6.70
CA VAL A 135 1.64 10.08 -6.41
C VAL A 135 1.33 9.25 -7.64
N THR A 136 1.31 7.93 -7.49
CA THR A 136 1.06 7.02 -8.60
C THR A 136 -0.22 6.24 -8.36
N PHE A 137 -1.10 6.23 -9.34
CA PHE A 137 -2.28 5.37 -9.37
C PHE A 137 -2.04 4.24 -10.36
N ILE A 138 -2.25 3.00 -9.91
CA ILE A 138 -2.09 1.80 -10.74
C ILE A 138 -3.39 1.02 -10.72
N PHE A 139 -3.85 0.65 -11.90
CA PHE A 139 -4.92 -0.32 -12.06
C PHE A 139 -4.32 -1.71 -12.29
N PHE A 140 -4.72 -2.64 -11.44
CA PHE A 140 -4.36 -4.05 -11.57
C PHE A 140 -5.56 -4.86 -12.05
N ASP A 141 -5.33 -5.69 -13.05
CA ASP A 141 -6.25 -6.70 -13.56
C ASP A 141 -5.64 -8.09 -13.31
N GLY A 142 -6.33 -8.92 -12.53
CA GLY A 142 -5.82 -10.24 -12.13
C GLY A 142 -4.46 -10.21 -11.45
N GLY A 143 -4.19 -9.16 -10.66
CA GLY A 143 -2.93 -8.96 -9.94
C GLY A 143 -1.76 -8.47 -10.80
N LYS A 144 -1.97 -8.19 -12.08
CA LYS A 144 -0.97 -7.59 -12.97
C LYS A 144 -1.32 -6.14 -13.24
N GLU A 145 -0.31 -5.30 -13.34
CA GLU A 145 -0.50 -3.93 -13.76
C GLU A 145 -1.05 -3.88 -15.19
N ALA A 146 -2.18 -3.21 -15.37
CA ALA A 146 -2.81 -3.01 -16.67
C ALA A 146 -2.68 -1.56 -17.15
N ASN A 147 -2.70 -0.59 -16.24
CA ASN A 147 -2.55 0.83 -16.57
C ASN A 147 -2.05 1.61 -15.35
N ARG A 148 -1.42 2.76 -15.60
CA ARG A 148 -1.00 3.71 -14.55
C ARG A 148 -1.15 5.16 -14.98
N ILE A 149 -1.32 6.02 -13.99
CA ILE A 149 -1.19 7.47 -14.12
C ILE A 149 -0.37 7.99 -12.94
N THR A 150 0.36 9.07 -13.17
CA THR A 150 1.11 9.78 -12.13
C THR A 150 0.55 11.17 -11.95
N ALA A 151 0.58 11.66 -10.72
CA ALA A 151 0.22 13.02 -10.37
C ALA A 151 1.44 13.76 -9.84
N GLY A 152 1.69 14.96 -10.35
CA GLY A 152 2.85 15.78 -10.06
C GLY A 152 3.70 16.09 -11.30
N LYS A 153 5.00 16.25 -11.13
CA LYS A 153 5.90 16.78 -12.19
C LYS A 153 5.95 15.99 -13.49
N GLY A 154 5.57 14.73 -13.50
CA GLY A 154 5.63 13.86 -14.67
C GLY A 154 4.27 13.45 -15.25
N GLY A 155 3.19 13.99 -14.71
CA GLY A 155 1.84 13.55 -15.07
C GLY A 155 0.80 14.66 -14.89
N ILE A 156 -0.33 14.32 -14.30
CA ILE A 156 -1.44 15.26 -14.04
C ILE A 156 -0.96 16.42 -13.16
N THR A 157 -1.26 17.64 -13.55
CA THR A 157 -0.92 18.86 -12.82
C THR A 157 -2.13 19.71 -12.42
N ASP A 158 -3.21 19.66 -13.20
CA ASP A 158 -4.51 20.29 -12.88
C ASP A 158 -5.41 19.23 -12.22
N PHE A 159 -5.25 19.08 -10.90
CA PHE A 159 -5.93 18.01 -10.15
C PHE A 159 -7.44 18.17 -10.15
N ASP A 160 -7.94 19.39 -10.08
CA ASP A 160 -9.40 19.67 -10.00
C ASP A 160 -10.13 19.26 -11.29
N LYS A 161 -9.46 19.38 -12.46
CA LYS A 161 -10.08 19.10 -13.74
C LYS A 161 -9.74 17.74 -14.33
N GLU A 162 -8.50 17.28 -14.12
CA GLU A 162 -7.97 16.11 -14.83
C GLU A 162 -8.02 14.84 -14.00
N LEU A 163 -7.89 14.94 -12.65
CA LEU A 163 -7.69 13.77 -11.83
C LEU A 163 -8.86 12.79 -11.91
N ILE A 164 -10.08 13.25 -11.64
CA ILE A 164 -11.25 12.37 -11.58
C ILE A 164 -11.56 11.74 -12.95
N PRO A 165 -11.57 12.50 -14.07
CA PRO A 165 -11.69 11.88 -15.40
C PRO A 165 -10.65 10.81 -15.68
N GLU A 166 -9.36 11.08 -15.39
CA GLU A 166 -8.28 10.11 -15.61
C GLU A 166 -8.38 8.88 -14.69
N LEU A 167 -8.77 9.06 -13.42
CA LEU A 167 -9.04 7.93 -12.53
C LEU A 167 -10.20 7.06 -13.00
N ASN A 168 -11.24 7.66 -13.58
CA ASN A 168 -12.36 6.93 -14.13
C ASN A 168 -11.97 6.16 -15.40
N ARG A 169 -11.04 6.69 -16.19
CA ARG A 169 -10.48 6.06 -17.39
C ARG A 169 -9.42 5.00 -17.10
N LEU A 170 -8.81 5.05 -15.94
CA LEU A 170 -7.68 4.19 -15.57
C LEU A 170 -7.91 2.68 -15.82
N PRO A 171 -9.09 2.09 -15.56
CA PRO A 171 -9.37 0.70 -15.87
C PRO A 171 -9.69 0.41 -17.34
N LEU A 172 -9.78 1.44 -18.17
CA LEU A 172 -10.11 1.32 -19.59
C LEU A 172 -8.85 1.27 -20.47
N ALA A 173 -7.79 0.60 -19.95
CA ALA A 173 -6.48 0.52 -20.60
C ALA A 173 -6.56 0.05 -22.08
N ASN A 174 -7.43 -0.91 -22.38
CA ASN A 174 -7.60 -1.42 -23.74
C ASN A 174 -8.23 -0.37 -24.67
N ILE A 175 -9.12 0.47 -24.15
CA ILE A 175 -9.75 1.54 -24.93
C ILE A 175 -8.73 2.64 -25.23
N LYS A 176 -7.90 3.00 -24.25
CA LYS A 176 -6.83 3.99 -24.42
C LYS A 176 -5.79 3.54 -25.45
N GLN A 177 -5.38 2.27 -25.40
CA GLN A 177 -4.48 1.71 -26.41
C GLN A 177 -5.11 1.74 -27.80
N LEU A 178 -6.40 1.44 -27.92
CA LEU A 178 -7.13 1.47 -29.18
C LEU A 178 -7.26 2.91 -29.71
N GLU A 179 -7.54 3.89 -28.85
CA GLU A 179 -7.56 5.32 -29.19
C GLU A 179 -6.18 5.79 -29.71
N GLU A 180 -5.10 5.43 -29.02
CA GLU A 180 -3.73 5.74 -29.43
C GLU A 180 -3.34 5.07 -30.76
N GLU A 181 -3.79 3.85 -31.01
CA GLU A 181 -3.58 3.16 -32.29
C GLU A 181 -4.39 3.82 -33.43
N LEU A 182 -5.63 4.22 -33.18
CA LEU A 182 -6.47 4.94 -34.14
C LEU A 182 -5.85 6.30 -34.50
N ASP A 183 -5.34 7.04 -33.53
CA ASP A 183 -4.66 8.32 -33.78
C ASP A 183 -3.37 8.14 -34.58
N ARG A 184 -2.58 7.10 -34.30
CA ARG A 184 -1.36 6.78 -35.07
C ARG A 184 -1.66 6.34 -36.51
N THR A 185 -2.76 5.64 -36.70
CA THR A 185 -3.14 5.13 -38.03
C THR A 185 -3.93 6.13 -38.88
N GLY A 186 -4.24 7.33 -38.33
CA GLY A 186 -4.93 8.39 -39.08
C GLY A 186 -6.36 8.07 -39.49
N VAL A 187 -6.99 7.08 -38.86
CA VAL A 187 -8.39 6.65 -39.17
C VAL A 187 -9.41 7.56 -38.51
N THR A 188 -8.99 8.54 -37.75
CA THR A 188 -9.89 9.52 -37.12
C THR A 188 -10.33 10.56 -38.19
N SER A 189 -11.60 10.54 -38.58
CA SER A 189 -12.33 11.60 -39.27
C SER A 189 -12.48 11.53 -40.79
N GLN A 190 -13.03 10.43 -41.32
CA GLN A 190 -13.68 10.51 -42.65
C GLN A 190 -15.17 10.16 -42.64
N ASN A 191 -15.84 10.08 -41.50
CA ASN A 191 -17.25 9.73 -41.42
C ASN A 191 -18.20 10.91 -41.13
N SER A 192 -17.79 12.16 -41.30
CA SER A 192 -18.67 13.33 -41.12
C SER A 192 -19.04 14.04 -42.46
N GLU A 193 -18.63 13.52 -43.62
CA GLU A 193 -18.92 14.16 -44.92
C GLU A 193 -19.87 13.38 -45.83
N ILE A 194 -20.54 12.33 -45.37
CA ILE A 194 -21.60 11.67 -46.18
C ILE A 194 -22.93 11.79 -45.43
N ALA A 195 -23.43 13.01 -45.27
CA ALA A 195 -24.81 13.32 -44.93
C ALA A 195 -25.13 14.76 -45.37
N ASN A 196 -25.16 15.01 -46.64
CA ASN A 196 -25.92 16.11 -47.28
C ASN A 196 -26.54 15.62 -48.55
#